data_3b8e7182727a3c7015cf0e6bf799a736
#
_entry.id   3b8e7182727a3c7015cf0e6bf799a736
#
_cell.length_a   1.000
_cell.length_b   1.000
_cell.length_c   1.000
_cell.angle_alpha   90.00
_cell.angle_beta   90.00
_cell.angle_gamma   90.00
#
_symmetry.space_group_name_H-M   'P 1'
#
loop_
_entity.id
_entity.type
_entity.pdbx_description
1 polymer ?
#
loop_
_entity_poly.entity_id
_entity_poly.type
_entity_poly.pdbx_seq_one_letter_code
_entity_poly.pdbx_strand_id
1 'polypeptide(L)'
;MPDEVANQKRALRAELRERRRITPDHHRQAADAAITEHLIQLTNDLRSQSLAAYLSLPDEPGTRDFIAWACAKGIRVLLPISRADGLLDWAPYDGKAESVDDFGMPRPTSEVLGPIAINSVDLIIVPAASVDRSGMRMGWGRGYFDKTLGSMENCPPVYAVIFDDELVDTVPSERHDQRVDGVVTPSGIVAF
;
A
#
# COMPACT_ATOMS: atom_id res chain seq x y z
N MET A 1 -18.77 19.71 -6.62
CA MET A 1 -17.71 20.66 -6.98
C MET A 1 -16.35 20.03 -6.64
N PRO A 2 -15.31 20.12 -7.52
CA PRO A 2 -14.00 19.48 -7.25
C PRO A 2 -13.39 19.90 -5.90
N ASP A 3 -13.56 21.17 -5.51
CA ASP A 3 -13.06 21.68 -4.23
C ASP A 3 -13.73 21.03 -3.01
N GLU A 4 -14.97 20.60 -3.12
CA GLU A 4 -15.69 19.95 -2.02
C GLU A 4 -15.14 18.55 -1.72
N VAL A 5 -14.94 17.73 -2.76
CA VAL A 5 -14.34 16.39 -2.61
C VAL A 5 -12.90 16.48 -2.07
N ALA A 6 -12.10 17.40 -2.57
CA ALA A 6 -10.75 17.63 -2.09
C ALA A 6 -10.73 18.04 -0.59
N ASN A 7 -11.68 18.87 -0.15
CA ASN A 7 -11.82 19.27 1.24
C ASN A 7 -12.28 18.10 2.12
N GLN A 8 -13.24 17.28 1.65
CA GLN A 8 -13.67 16.07 2.35
C GLN A 8 -12.52 15.07 2.51
N LYS A 9 -11.74 14.79 1.44
CA LYS A 9 -10.55 13.96 1.49
C LYS A 9 -9.53 14.48 2.50
N ARG A 10 -9.31 15.81 2.54
CA ARG A 10 -8.36 16.43 3.48
C ARG A 10 -8.80 16.26 4.93
N ALA A 11 -10.07 16.51 5.24
CA ALA A 11 -10.64 16.37 6.58
C ALA A 11 -10.56 14.90 7.05
N LEU A 12 -10.96 13.94 6.21
CA LEU A 12 -10.93 12.53 6.54
C LEU A 12 -9.50 12.02 6.76
N ARG A 13 -8.53 12.45 5.94
CA ARG A 13 -7.11 12.11 6.16
C ARG A 13 -6.58 12.64 7.49
N ALA A 14 -6.99 13.84 7.90
CA ALA A 14 -6.57 14.42 9.17
C ALA A 14 -7.13 13.62 10.36
N GLU A 15 -8.40 13.23 10.30
CA GLU A 15 -9.05 12.38 11.29
C GLU A 15 -8.36 11.01 11.40
N LEU A 16 -8.12 10.34 10.27
CA LEU A 16 -7.49 9.03 10.23
C LEU A 16 -6.05 9.07 10.76
N ARG A 17 -5.26 10.12 10.42
CA ARG A 17 -3.93 10.30 11.00
C ARG A 17 -3.97 10.42 12.52
N GLU A 18 -4.88 11.22 13.04
CA GLU A 18 -5.03 11.39 14.50
C GLU A 18 -5.45 10.07 15.17
N ARG A 19 -6.40 9.34 14.58
CA ARG A 19 -6.82 8.02 15.06
C ARG A 19 -5.65 7.04 15.10
N ARG A 20 -4.87 6.94 14.04
CA ARG A 20 -3.67 6.09 13.99
C ARG A 20 -2.62 6.51 15.02
N ARG A 21 -2.43 7.82 15.20
CA ARG A 21 -1.44 8.36 16.13
C ARG A 21 -1.74 8.00 17.59
N ILE A 22 -3.01 7.98 17.99
CA ILE A 22 -3.43 7.68 19.37
C ILE A 22 -3.61 6.18 19.64
N THR A 23 -3.50 5.33 18.63
CA THR A 23 -3.61 3.87 18.79
C THR A 23 -2.44 3.35 19.64
N PRO A 24 -2.70 2.61 20.74
CA PRO A 24 -1.66 2.08 21.60
C PRO A 24 -0.73 1.09 20.87
N ASP A 25 0.54 1.08 21.24
CA ASP A 25 1.56 0.26 20.58
C ASP A 25 1.25 -1.24 20.58
N HIS A 26 0.69 -1.76 21.67
CA HIS A 26 0.33 -3.18 21.75
C HIS A 26 -0.81 -3.55 20.80
N HIS A 27 -1.75 -2.63 20.55
CA HIS A 27 -2.80 -2.83 19.53
C HIS A 27 -2.20 -2.82 18.13
N ARG A 28 -1.28 -1.88 17.84
CA ARG A 28 -0.55 -1.87 16.56
C ARG A 28 0.22 -3.15 16.32
N GLN A 29 0.99 -3.60 17.30
CA GLN A 29 1.77 -4.85 17.20
C GLN A 29 0.88 -6.07 16.93
N ALA A 30 -0.24 -6.17 17.61
CA ALA A 30 -1.22 -7.25 17.35
C ALA A 30 -1.83 -7.16 15.94
N ALA A 31 -2.17 -5.96 15.49
CA ALA A 31 -2.68 -5.72 14.14
C ALA A 31 -1.62 -6.06 13.06
N ASP A 32 -0.37 -5.63 13.25
CA ASP A 32 0.73 -5.89 12.31
C ASP A 32 1.03 -7.39 12.17
N ALA A 33 0.99 -8.13 13.30
CA ALA A 33 1.15 -9.58 13.27
C ALA A 33 0.03 -10.26 12.48
N ALA A 34 -1.23 -9.88 12.71
CA ALA A 34 -2.38 -10.43 12.00
C ALA A 34 -2.36 -10.08 10.49
N ILE A 35 -2.04 -8.82 10.15
CA ILE A 35 -1.86 -8.37 8.77
C ILE A 35 -0.77 -9.18 8.06
N THR A 36 0.36 -9.41 8.73
CA THR A 36 1.46 -10.22 8.20
C THR A 36 0.99 -11.62 7.84
N GLU A 37 0.25 -12.29 8.72
CA GLU A 37 -0.32 -13.63 8.47
C GLU A 37 -1.26 -13.62 7.26
N HIS A 38 -2.15 -12.64 7.16
CA HIS A 38 -3.10 -12.54 6.05
C HIS A 38 -2.41 -12.19 4.71
N LEU A 39 -1.38 -11.34 4.71
CA LEU A 39 -0.58 -11.07 3.51
C LEU A 39 0.18 -12.32 3.04
N ILE A 40 0.71 -13.12 3.96
CA ILE A 40 1.33 -14.42 3.67
C ILE A 40 0.29 -15.36 3.04
N GLN A 41 -0.90 -15.46 3.65
CA GLN A 41 -1.99 -16.27 3.12
C GLN A 41 -2.37 -15.83 1.70
N LEU A 42 -2.62 -14.54 1.48
CA LEU A 42 -2.96 -13.98 0.17
C LEU A 42 -1.91 -14.32 -0.89
N THR A 43 -0.62 -14.15 -0.55
CA THR A 43 0.51 -14.44 -1.45
C THR A 43 0.56 -15.92 -1.83
N ASN A 44 0.31 -16.82 -0.88
CA ASN A 44 0.25 -18.25 -1.12
C ASN A 44 -0.96 -18.66 -1.97
N ASP A 45 -2.15 -18.12 -1.67
CA ASP A 45 -3.40 -18.40 -2.38
C ASP A 45 -3.30 -17.98 -3.85
N LEU A 46 -2.71 -16.83 -4.12
CA LEU A 46 -2.43 -16.33 -5.47
C LEU A 46 -1.19 -16.96 -6.12
N ARG A 47 -0.41 -17.76 -5.39
CA ARG A 47 0.85 -18.38 -5.83
C ARG A 47 1.85 -17.36 -6.40
N SER A 48 1.88 -16.17 -5.83
CA SER A 48 2.71 -15.07 -6.30
C SER A 48 4.20 -15.37 -6.05
N GLN A 49 5.04 -15.19 -7.09
CA GLN A 49 6.49 -15.32 -7.02
C GLN A 49 7.19 -13.95 -7.04
N SER A 50 6.43 -12.92 -7.33
CA SER A 50 6.90 -11.54 -7.37
C SER A 50 5.79 -10.59 -6.89
N LEU A 51 6.16 -9.55 -6.15
CA LEU A 51 5.21 -8.58 -5.66
C LEU A 51 5.81 -7.16 -5.62
N ALA A 52 4.96 -6.16 -5.76
CA ALA A 52 5.24 -4.79 -5.39
C ALA A 52 4.59 -4.52 -4.03
N ALA A 53 5.35 -3.92 -3.11
CA ALA A 53 4.87 -3.56 -1.78
C ALA A 53 5.46 -2.21 -1.37
N TYR A 54 5.25 -1.79 -0.14
CA TYR A 54 5.81 -0.57 0.43
C TYR A 54 6.32 -0.82 1.85
N LEU A 55 7.34 -0.09 2.27
CA LEU A 55 7.81 -0.09 3.64
C LEU A 55 6.91 0.82 4.47
N SER A 56 6.14 0.22 5.39
CA SER A 56 5.23 0.96 6.25
C SER A 56 5.95 1.95 7.15
N LEU A 57 5.34 3.13 7.33
CA LEU A 57 5.71 4.10 8.35
C LEU A 57 5.19 3.64 9.73
N PRO A 58 5.69 4.22 10.84
CA PRO A 58 5.33 3.75 12.19
C PRO A 58 3.85 3.80 12.56
N ASP A 59 3.08 4.66 11.90
CA ASP A 59 1.63 4.84 12.09
C ASP A 59 0.79 4.16 11.00
N GLU A 60 1.44 3.51 10.03
CA GLU A 60 0.77 2.71 9.00
C GLU A 60 0.60 1.25 9.44
N PRO A 61 -0.39 0.54 8.88
CA PRO A 61 -0.47 -0.92 9.01
C PRO A 61 0.83 -1.58 8.57
N GLY A 62 1.39 -2.47 9.41
CA GLY A 62 2.73 -3.02 9.24
C GLY A 62 2.86 -3.94 8.02
N THR A 63 3.82 -3.66 7.15
CA THR A 63 4.18 -4.52 6.00
C THR A 63 5.60 -5.08 6.08
N ARG A 64 6.41 -4.62 7.04
CA ARG A 64 7.85 -4.93 7.10
C ARG A 64 8.12 -6.39 7.37
N ASP A 65 7.41 -7.02 8.31
CA ASP A 65 7.58 -8.43 8.64
C ASP A 65 7.14 -9.33 7.49
N PHE A 66 6.06 -8.97 6.79
CA PHE A 66 5.64 -9.63 5.57
C PHE A 66 6.71 -9.54 4.47
N ILE A 67 7.28 -8.36 4.24
CA ILE A 67 8.35 -8.17 3.25
C ILE A 67 9.58 -8.99 3.59
N ALA A 68 9.98 -9.02 4.88
CA ALA A 68 11.09 -9.86 5.35
C ALA A 68 10.82 -11.36 5.10
N TRP A 69 9.61 -11.82 5.38
CA TRP A 69 9.18 -13.19 5.08
C TRP A 69 9.26 -13.49 3.57
N ALA A 70 8.73 -12.60 2.72
CA ALA A 70 8.74 -12.77 1.27
C ALA A 70 10.17 -12.91 0.73
N CYS A 71 11.09 -12.03 1.17
CA CYS A 71 12.52 -12.11 0.82
C CYS A 71 13.14 -13.43 1.29
N ALA A 72 12.86 -13.88 2.51
CA ALA A 72 13.38 -15.16 3.05
C ALA A 72 12.85 -16.36 2.27
N LYS A 73 11.68 -16.26 1.63
CA LYS A 73 11.11 -17.29 0.75
C LYS A 73 11.60 -17.21 -0.70
N GLY A 74 12.45 -16.25 -1.04
CA GLY A 74 12.93 -16.04 -2.40
C GLY A 74 11.89 -15.39 -3.34
N ILE A 75 10.83 -14.84 -2.79
CA ILE A 75 9.84 -14.06 -3.55
C ILE A 75 10.48 -12.72 -3.90
N ARG A 76 10.41 -12.32 -5.16
CA ARG A 76 10.94 -11.03 -5.62
C ARG A 76 10.05 -9.90 -5.12
N VAL A 77 10.62 -8.98 -4.34
CA VAL A 77 9.90 -7.81 -3.82
C VAL A 77 10.44 -6.54 -4.49
N LEU A 78 9.55 -5.75 -5.08
CA LEU A 78 9.82 -4.40 -5.56
C LEU A 78 9.26 -3.38 -4.58
N LEU A 79 10.07 -2.40 -4.20
CA LEU A 79 9.66 -1.29 -3.33
C LEU A 79 9.70 0.04 -4.11
N PRO A 80 8.75 0.95 -3.84
CA PRO A 80 8.62 2.20 -4.57
C PRO A 80 9.68 3.22 -4.18
N ILE A 81 10.06 4.04 -5.15
CA ILE A 81 10.89 5.22 -4.98
C ILE A 81 10.14 6.40 -5.57
N SER A 82 9.85 7.40 -4.74
CA SER A 82 9.10 8.59 -5.15
C SER A 82 9.90 9.47 -6.09
N ARG A 83 9.26 9.93 -7.16
CA ARG A 83 9.82 10.85 -8.15
C ARG A 83 9.17 12.22 -8.07
N ALA A 84 9.92 13.25 -8.45
CA ALA A 84 9.41 14.63 -8.47
C ALA A 84 8.27 14.86 -9.48
N ASP A 85 8.20 14.05 -10.55
CA ASP A 85 7.13 14.09 -11.56
C ASP A 85 5.83 13.40 -11.13
N GLY A 86 5.82 12.82 -9.93
CA GLY A 86 4.65 12.14 -9.34
C GLY A 86 4.47 10.70 -9.81
N LEU A 87 5.47 10.12 -10.46
CA LEU A 87 5.55 8.69 -10.76
C LEU A 87 6.36 7.96 -9.67
N LEU A 88 6.36 6.64 -9.74
CA LEU A 88 7.20 5.76 -8.94
C LEU A 88 8.22 5.06 -9.81
N ASP A 89 9.49 5.11 -9.40
CA ASP A 89 10.47 4.11 -9.76
C ASP A 89 10.39 2.95 -8.77
N TRP A 90 11.04 1.86 -9.10
CA TRP A 90 11.02 0.65 -8.30
C TRP A 90 12.43 0.15 -8.06
N ALA A 91 12.67 -0.47 -6.93
CA ALA A 91 13.92 -1.15 -6.66
C ALA A 91 13.66 -2.51 -5.99
N PRO A 92 14.41 -3.56 -6.37
CA PRO A 92 14.32 -4.84 -5.70
C PRO A 92 14.81 -4.70 -4.26
N TYR A 93 14.08 -5.30 -3.31
CA TYR A 93 14.49 -5.32 -1.91
C TYR A 93 15.26 -6.59 -1.61
N ASP A 94 16.45 -6.44 -1.07
CA ASP A 94 17.36 -7.55 -0.73
C ASP A 94 17.45 -7.84 0.77
N GLY A 95 16.59 -7.18 1.56
CA GLY A 95 16.54 -7.34 3.02
C GLY A 95 17.68 -6.65 3.78
N LYS A 96 18.52 -5.84 3.14
CA LYS A 96 19.74 -5.32 3.78
C LYS A 96 19.61 -3.87 4.23
N ALA A 97 19.64 -2.94 3.29
CA ALA A 97 19.78 -1.54 3.63
C ALA A 97 18.60 -0.71 3.10
N GLU A 98 18.20 0.22 3.93
CA GLU A 98 17.21 1.24 3.61
C GLU A 98 17.86 2.62 3.69
N SER A 99 17.38 3.54 2.88
CA SER A 99 17.63 4.97 2.97
C SER A 99 16.30 5.70 2.95
N VAL A 100 16.34 7.01 2.97
CA VAL A 100 15.15 7.86 2.84
C VAL A 100 15.26 8.60 1.52
N ASP A 101 14.17 8.67 0.77
CA ASP A 101 14.12 9.45 -0.45
C ASP A 101 13.96 10.96 -0.16
N ASP A 102 14.00 11.79 -1.20
CA ASP A 102 13.89 13.25 -1.08
C ASP A 102 12.52 13.71 -0.51
N PHE A 103 11.57 12.82 -0.40
CA PHE A 103 10.22 13.07 0.14
C PHE A 103 10.03 12.50 1.55
N GLY A 104 11.09 11.96 2.16
CA GLY A 104 11.07 11.38 3.49
C GLY A 104 10.50 9.96 3.55
N MET A 105 10.35 9.26 2.41
CA MET A 105 9.83 7.91 2.36
C MET A 105 10.97 6.87 2.41
N PRO A 106 10.81 5.77 3.18
CA PRO A 106 11.79 4.70 3.20
C PRO A 106 11.92 4.05 1.81
N ARG A 107 13.16 3.79 1.40
CA ARG A 107 13.47 3.16 0.12
C ARG A 107 14.64 2.18 0.26
N PRO A 108 14.70 1.13 -0.58
CA PRO A 108 15.88 0.28 -0.65
C PRO A 108 17.07 1.02 -1.27
N THR A 109 18.29 0.53 -1.00
CA THR A 109 19.52 1.07 -1.59
C THR A 109 20.02 0.30 -2.81
N SER A 110 19.25 -0.68 -3.27
CA SER A 110 19.55 -1.47 -4.47
C SER A 110 19.40 -0.64 -5.76
N GLU A 111 19.75 -1.24 -6.89
CA GLU A 111 19.63 -0.63 -8.21
C GLU A 111 18.19 -0.17 -8.49
N VAL A 112 18.07 1.08 -8.94
CA VAL A 112 16.78 1.67 -9.29
C VAL A 112 16.36 1.19 -10.67
N LEU A 113 15.18 0.61 -10.74
CA LEU A 113 14.50 0.25 -11.98
C LEU A 113 13.49 1.34 -12.33
N GLY A 114 13.20 1.50 -13.62
CA GLY A 114 12.21 2.48 -14.07
C GLY A 114 10.77 2.11 -13.69
N PRO A 115 9.79 3.01 -14.00
CA PRO A 115 8.39 2.82 -13.66
C PRO A 115 7.75 1.53 -14.19
N ILE A 116 8.22 1.04 -15.34
CA ILE A 116 7.67 -0.16 -16.00
C ILE A 116 7.97 -1.46 -15.21
N ALA A 117 8.91 -1.43 -14.27
CA ALA A 117 9.29 -2.64 -13.53
C ALA A 117 8.10 -3.27 -12.77
N ILE A 118 7.12 -2.48 -12.35
CA ILE A 118 5.90 -2.97 -11.69
C ILE A 118 5.06 -3.90 -12.58
N ASN A 119 5.15 -3.78 -13.90
CA ASN A 119 4.40 -4.63 -14.83
C ASN A 119 4.83 -6.11 -14.79
N SER A 120 5.94 -6.42 -14.12
CA SER A 120 6.50 -7.78 -14.02
C SER A 120 6.19 -8.48 -12.70
N VAL A 121 5.30 -7.94 -11.87
CA VAL A 121 4.90 -8.57 -10.59
C VAL A 121 3.56 -9.29 -10.70
N ASP A 122 3.35 -10.27 -9.81
CA ASP A 122 2.13 -11.09 -9.76
C ASP A 122 1.08 -10.52 -8.79
N LEU A 123 1.50 -9.64 -7.87
CA LEU A 123 0.66 -9.05 -6.82
C LEU A 123 1.15 -7.65 -6.47
N ILE A 124 0.23 -6.72 -6.28
CA ILE A 124 0.53 -5.35 -5.83
C ILE A 124 -0.13 -5.10 -4.49
N ILE A 125 0.68 -4.72 -3.49
CA ILE A 125 0.23 -4.29 -2.17
C ILE A 125 0.41 -2.79 -2.07
N VAL A 126 -0.68 -2.07 -1.81
CA VAL A 126 -0.68 -0.60 -1.79
C VAL A 126 -1.08 -0.03 -0.42
N PRO A 127 -0.53 1.13 -0.04
CA PRO A 127 -1.02 1.86 1.13
C PRO A 127 -2.36 2.53 0.84
N ALA A 128 -3.18 2.67 1.87
CA ALA A 128 -4.40 3.45 1.81
C ALA A 128 -4.66 4.16 3.14
N ALA A 129 -5.40 5.25 3.09
CA ALA A 129 -5.98 5.89 4.25
C ALA A 129 -7.32 5.21 4.62
N SER A 130 -8.10 4.85 3.60
CA SER A 130 -9.38 4.16 3.74
C SER A 130 -9.76 3.52 2.41
N VAL A 131 -10.58 2.49 2.44
CA VAL A 131 -11.16 1.83 1.26
C VAL A 131 -12.65 1.62 1.51
N ASP A 132 -13.47 1.78 0.48
CA ASP A 132 -14.88 1.45 0.59
C ASP A 132 -15.21 0.06 0.02
N ARG A 133 -16.45 -0.39 0.30
CA ARG A 133 -16.92 -1.73 -0.10
C ARG A 133 -17.05 -1.92 -1.62
N SER A 134 -16.87 -0.86 -2.40
CA SER A 134 -16.79 -0.95 -3.87
C SER A 134 -15.35 -1.10 -4.38
N GLY A 135 -14.36 -1.13 -3.48
CA GLY A 135 -12.95 -1.16 -3.80
C GLY A 135 -12.35 0.23 -4.08
N MET A 136 -13.12 1.30 -3.91
CA MET A 136 -12.57 2.64 -4.09
C MET A 136 -11.62 2.99 -2.96
N ARG A 137 -10.39 3.36 -3.31
CA ARG A 137 -9.29 3.63 -2.39
C ARG A 137 -9.04 5.13 -2.23
N MET A 138 -8.98 5.60 -1.01
CA MET A 138 -8.47 6.93 -0.69
C MET A 138 -7.01 6.82 -0.22
N GLY A 139 -6.08 7.33 -1.02
CA GLY A 139 -4.65 7.42 -0.65
C GLY A 139 -4.34 8.66 0.20
N TRP A 140 -3.07 8.82 0.57
CA TRP A 140 -2.59 9.91 1.44
C TRP A 140 -2.38 11.25 0.74
N GLY A 141 -2.78 11.38 -0.55
CA GLY A 141 -2.88 12.65 -1.26
C GLY A 141 -1.73 12.99 -2.19
N ARG A 142 -0.73 12.13 -2.37
CA ARG A 142 0.35 12.33 -3.35
C ARG A 142 0.03 11.79 -4.75
N GLY A 143 -0.96 10.89 -4.87
CA GLY A 143 -1.44 10.36 -6.15
C GLY A 143 -0.49 9.39 -6.87
N TYR A 144 0.61 8.98 -6.25
CA TYR A 144 1.60 8.11 -6.87
C TYR A 144 1.02 6.79 -7.36
N PHE A 145 0.27 6.09 -6.50
CA PHE A 145 -0.32 4.81 -6.85
C PHE A 145 -1.47 4.95 -7.85
N ASP A 146 -2.27 6.02 -7.79
CA ASP A 146 -3.34 6.24 -8.77
C ASP A 146 -2.77 6.46 -10.18
N LYS A 147 -1.67 7.22 -10.31
CA LYS A 147 -0.97 7.39 -11.58
C LYS A 147 -0.33 6.08 -12.06
N THR A 148 0.31 5.34 -11.16
CA THR A 148 0.96 4.07 -11.49
C THR A 148 -0.07 3.05 -11.97
N LEU A 149 -1.11 2.78 -11.18
CA LEU A 149 -2.14 1.79 -11.50
C LEU A 149 -2.94 2.21 -12.75
N GLY A 150 -3.26 3.50 -12.88
CA GLY A 150 -3.98 4.03 -14.04
C GLY A 150 -3.18 4.00 -15.35
N SER A 151 -1.86 3.81 -15.30
CA SER A 151 -0.98 3.68 -16.48
C SER A 151 -0.73 2.24 -16.91
N MET A 152 -1.15 1.24 -16.11
CA MET A 152 -0.93 -0.18 -16.42
C MET A 152 -2.01 -0.70 -17.37
N GLU A 153 -1.60 -1.31 -18.49
CA GLU A 153 -2.53 -1.98 -19.42
C GLU A 153 -3.07 -3.29 -18.85
N ASN A 154 -2.22 -4.05 -18.17
CA ASN A 154 -2.55 -5.31 -17.52
C ASN A 154 -2.10 -5.20 -16.06
N CYS A 155 -3.06 -4.95 -15.17
CA CYS A 155 -2.80 -4.84 -13.74
C CYS A 155 -2.99 -6.20 -13.08
N PRO A 156 -1.98 -6.72 -12.34
CA PRO A 156 -2.17 -7.89 -11.51
C PRO A 156 -3.11 -7.54 -10.33
N PRO A 157 -3.54 -8.53 -9.52
CA PRO A 157 -4.34 -8.24 -8.34
C PRO A 157 -3.71 -7.18 -7.45
N VAL A 158 -4.52 -6.19 -7.04
CA VAL A 158 -4.12 -5.06 -6.18
C VAL A 158 -4.87 -5.14 -4.87
N TYR A 159 -4.15 -5.22 -3.76
CA TYR A 159 -4.74 -5.23 -2.42
C TYR A 159 -4.20 -4.06 -1.59
N ALA A 160 -5.11 -3.35 -0.93
CA ALA A 160 -4.73 -2.31 0.02
C ALA A 160 -4.62 -2.88 1.43
N VAL A 161 -3.68 -2.34 2.22
CA VAL A 161 -3.54 -2.70 3.64
C VAL A 161 -4.08 -1.55 4.49
N ILE A 162 -5.05 -1.86 5.32
CA ILE A 162 -5.75 -0.89 6.18
C ILE A 162 -6.08 -1.52 7.54
N PHE A 163 -6.42 -0.70 8.54
CA PHE A 163 -7.04 -1.18 9.77
C PHE A 163 -8.53 -1.47 9.56
N ASP A 164 -9.14 -2.28 10.44
CA ASP A 164 -10.53 -2.76 10.27
C ASP A 164 -11.55 -1.62 10.15
N ASP A 165 -11.39 -0.56 10.92
CA ASP A 165 -12.28 0.60 10.94
C ASP A 165 -12.08 1.58 9.78
N GLU A 166 -11.10 1.29 8.92
CA GLU A 166 -10.82 2.05 7.69
C GLU A 166 -11.48 1.43 6.44
N LEU A 167 -12.10 0.26 6.58
CA LEU A 167 -13.02 -0.31 5.59
C LEU A 167 -14.43 0.26 5.83
N VAL A 168 -14.82 1.22 5.01
CA VAL A 168 -16.03 2.01 5.19
C VAL A 168 -17.07 1.77 4.09
N ASP A 169 -18.27 2.33 4.23
CA ASP A 169 -19.31 2.18 3.20
C ASP A 169 -19.02 3.02 1.96
N THR A 170 -18.44 4.21 2.10
CA THR A 170 -18.14 5.12 1.00
C THR A 170 -16.95 6.01 1.33
N VAL A 171 -16.02 6.18 0.38
CA VAL A 171 -14.94 7.18 0.45
C VAL A 171 -15.20 8.31 -0.56
N PRO A 172 -14.80 9.56 -0.24
CA PRO A 172 -14.80 10.64 -1.23
C PRO A 172 -13.87 10.27 -2.39
N SER A 173 -14.37 10.25 -3.62
CA SER A 173 -13.60 9.83 -4.79
C SER A 173 -13.69 10.81 -5.94
N GLU A 174 -12.67 10.78 -6.79
CA GLU A 174 -12.56 11.55 -8.03
C GLU A 174 -12.33 10.57 -9.20
N ARG A 175 -12.55 11.05 -10.42
CA ARG A 175 -12.48 10.22 -11.63
C ARG A 175 -11.14 9.50 -11.84
N HIS A 176 -10.06 10.07 -11.32
CA HIS A 176 -8.71 9.53 -11.49
C HIS A 176 -8.29 8.54 -10.39
N ASP A 177 -9.08 8.42 -9.31
CA ASP A 177 -8.79 7.46 -8.24
C ASP A 177 -8.95 6.03 -8.78
N GLN A 178 -7.99 5.16 -8.45
CA GLN A 178 -7.99 3.78 -8.90
C GLN A 178 -8.53 2.85 -7.81
N ARG A 179 -9.34 1.88 -8.24
CA ARG A 179 -9.88 0.84 -7.36
C ARG A 179 -8.84 -0.21 -7.04
N VAL A 180 -9.07 -0.92 -5.96
CA VAL A 180 -8.34 -2.13 -5.58
C VAL A 180 -9.25 -3.36 -5.68
N ASP A 181 -8.67 -4.54 -5.84
CA ASP A 181 -9.40 -5.81 -5.93
C ASP A 181 -9.77 -6.37 -4.56
N GLY A 182 -9.16 -5.84 -3.51
CA GLY A 182 -9.46 -6.22 -2.14
C GLY A 182 -8.65 -5.44 -1.11
N VAL A 183 -8.89 -5.79 0.14
CA VAL A 183 -8.15 -5.26 1.29
C VAL A 183 -7.65 -6.39 2.18
N VAL A 184 -6.53 -6.13 2.83
CA VAL A 184 -6.02 -6.93 3.94
C VAL A 184 -6.10 -6.09 5.21
N THR A 185 -6.79 -6.61 6.21
CA THR A 185 -6.99 -5.97 7.53
C THR A 185 -6.54 -6.91 8.65
N PRO A 186 -6.44 -6.45 9.89
CA PRO A 186 -6.20 -7.33 11.04
C PRO A 186 -7.23 -8.47 11.17
N SER A 187 -8.47 -8.25 10.76
CA SER A 187 -9.56 -9.25 10.85
C SER A 187 -9.60 -10.22 9.67
N GLY A 188 -8.91 -9.95 8.55
CA GLY A 188 -8.87 -10.87 7.40
C GLY A 188 -8.68 -10.19 6.06
N ILE A 189 -8.88 -11.00 5.01
CA ILE A 189 -8.81 -10.60 3.61
C ILE A 189 -10.24 -10.44 3.09
N VAL A 190 -10.52 -9.32 2.45
CA VAL A 190 -11.81 -9.06 1.78
C VAL A 190 -11.52 -8.77 0.31
N ALA A 191 -12.05 -9.60 -0.59
CA ALA A 191 -12.04 -9.36 -2.03
C ALA A 191 -13.36 -8.66 -2.45
N PHE A 192 -13.29 -7.78 -3.45
CA PHE A 192 -14.43 -7.02 -3.97
C PHE A 192 -14.95 -7.58 -5.28
#